data_0748d6959640ac1854cd0c20f9bfa76e
#
_entry.id   0748d6959640ac1854cd0c20f9bfa76e
#
_cell.length_a   1.000
_cell.length_b   1.000
_cell.length_c   1.000
_cell.angle_alpha   90.00
_cell.angle_beta   90.00
_cell.angle_gamma   90.00
#
_symmetry.space_group_name_H-M   'P 1'
#
loop_
_entity.id
_entity.type
_entity.pdbx_description
1 polymer ?
#
loop_
_entity_poly.entity_id
_entity_poly.type
_entity_poly.pdbx_seq_one_letter_code
_entity_poly.pdbx_strand_id
1 'polypeptide(L)'
;MDPYLSEQEQIEAIKSWWRRHGSTLLITLALLLAAYWGWQLWQKQQADSQARAAALYQNMEQAYLLAQKGEKEEQAQQLATFTHLAGQLKSDYPTYGYARFAAWMLAKAAVDRQDYQAAEKELEWVLAHLGMGWMKGEGTLSAAISRLRLAQLKLAQKQFDAALAQLDLVSDGAFEVREAELRGDVLMAKGDAAGAVAAYTRALAATAVDDPLRGLTEMKLDDAKSRLPKTNTEQKP
;
A
#
# COMPACT_ATOMS: atom_id res chain seq x y z
N MET A 1 -2.70 42.40 -62.23
CA MET A 1 -2.28 41.14 -61.61
C MET A 1 -3.53 40.54 -60.98
N ASP A 2 -4.20 39.65 -61.67
CA ASP A 2 -5.41 38.98 -61.14
C ASP A 2 -4.98 37.99 -60.06
N PRO A 3 -5.47 38.15 -58.83
CA PRO A 3 -5.08 37.31 -57.69
C PRO A 3 -5.85 35.97 -57.64
N TYR A 4 -6.67 35.67 -58.63
CA TYR A 4 -7.48 34.44 -58.64
C TYR A 4 -6.92 33.50 -59.69
N LEU A 5 -6.23 32.43 -59.24
CA LEU A 5 -5.97 31.29 -60.08
C LEU A 5 -7.26 30.78 -60.66
N SER A 6 -7.27 30.45 -61.97
CA SER A 6 -8.44 29.87 -62.61
C SER A 6 -8.82 28.52 -61.92
N GLU A 7 -10.10 28.19 -61.87
CA GLU A 7 -10.56 26.91 -61.19
C GLU A 7 -9.80 25.70 -61.71
N GLN A 8 -9.40 25.71 -62.96
CA GLN A 8 -8.61 24.62 -63.57
C GLN A 8 -7.18 24.54 -63.02
N GLU A 9 -6.50 25.67 -62.75
CA GLU A 9 -5.17 25.71 -62.15
C GLU A 9 -5.19 25.27 -60.71
N GLN A 10 -6.25 25.58 -59.95
CA GLN A 10 -6.43 25.12 -58.57
C GLN A 10 -6.64 23.59 -58.51
N ILE A 11 -7.40 23.02 -59.42
CA ILE A 11 -7.63 21.57 -59.52
C ILE A 11 -6.34 20.83 -59.90
N GLU A 12 -5.54 21.38 -60.83
CA GLU A 12 -4.25 20.78 -61.19
C GLU A 12 -3.21 20.85 -60.07
N ALA A 13 -3.18 21.95 -59.33
CA ALA A 13 -2.32 22.09 -58.16
C ALA A 13 -2.67 21.05 -57.06
N ILE A 14 -3.97 20.85 -56.80
CA ILE A 14 -4.44 19.82 -55.85
C ILE A 14 -4.08 18.41 -56.31
N LYS A 15 -4.32 18.09 -57.62
CA LYS A 15 -3.95 16.79 -58.16
C LYS A 15 -2.45 16.51 -58.14
N SER A 16 -1.63 17.52 -58.43
CA SER A 16 -0.18 17.40 -58.41
C SER A 16 0.36 17.21 -56.97
N TRP A 17 -0.22 17.93 -56.03
CA TRP A 17 0.10 17.78 -54.59
C TRP A 17 -0.31 16.42 -54.08
N TRP A 18 -1.53 15.92 -54.39
CA TRP A 18 -2.01 14.61 -54.01
C TRP A 18 -1.15 13.47 -54.60
N ARG A 19 -0.72 13.56 -55.87
CA ARG A 19 0.22 12.60 -56.43
C ARG A 19 1.55 12.55 -55.73
N ARG A 20 2.00 13.65 -55.15
CA ARG A 20 3.29 13.76 -54.49
C ARG A 20 3.25 13.34 -52.99
N HIS A 21 2.13 13.63 -52.32
CA HIS A 21 2.02 13.48 -50.85
C HIS A 21 0.89 12.52 -50.43
N GLY A 22 0.01 12.10 -51.31
CA GLY A 22 -1.16 11.31 -50.98
C GLY A 22 -0.84 9.96 -50.35
N SER A 23 0.18 9.24 -50.81
CA SER A 23 0.63 7.97 -50.23
C SER A 23 1.18 8.17 -48.81
N THR A 24 1.96 9.22 -48.59
CA THR A 24 2.49 9.53 -47.25
C THR A 24 1.37 9.88 -46.28
N LEU A 25 0.40 10.67 -46.70
CA LEU A 25 -0.77 11.02 -45.87
C LEU A 25 -1.60 9.78 -45.53
N LEU A 26 -1.85 8.89 -46.49
CA LEU A 26 -2.61 7.66 -46.26
C LEU A 26 -1.87 6.74 -45.27
N ILE A 27 -0.55 6.60 -45.42
CA ILE A 27 0.28 5.81 -44.48
C ILE A 27 0.25 6.43 -43.07
N THR A 28 0.42 7.75 -42.96
CA THR A 28 0.37 8.45 -41.68
C THR A 28 -1.00 8.29 -41.00
N LEU A 29 -2.08 8.44 -41.77
CA LEU A 29 -3.45 8.25 -41.27
C LEU A 29 -3.67 6.79 -40.82
N ALA A 30 -3.20 5.81 -41.61
CA ALA A 30 -3.30 4.40 -41.23
C ALA A 30 -2.53 4.09 -39.91
N LEU A 31 -1.33 4.66 -39.74
CA LEU A 31 -0.55 4.51 -38.51
C LEU A 31 -1.26 5.15 -37.31
N LEU A 32 -1.82 6.34 -37.45
CA LEU A 32 -2.60 7.00 -36.40
C LEU A 32 -3.84 6.18 -36.00
N LEU A 33 -4.55 5.64 -36.96
CA LEU A 33 -5.70 4.76 -36.72
C LEU A 33 -5.26 3.46 -35.99
N ALA A 34 -4.18 2.84 -36.46
CA ALA A 34 -3.64 1.64 -35.81
C ALA A 34 -3.20 1.92 -34.35
N ALA A 35 -2.53 3.05 -34.11
CA ALA A 35 -2.15 3.48 -32.77
C ALA A 35 -3.38 3.75 -31.89
N TYR A 36 -4.41 4.40 -32.42
CA TYR A 36 -5.66 4.66 -31.71
C TYR A 36 -6.39 3.36 -31.33
N TRP A 37 -6.54 2.42 -32.28
CA TRP A 37 -7.18 1.14 -32.01
C TRP A 37 -6.36 0.28 -31.04
N GLY A 38 -5.04 0.27 -31.18
CA GLY A 38 -4.14 -0.40 -30.24
C GLY A 38 -4.27 0.13 -28.81
N TRP A 39 -4.31 1.46 -28.67
CA TRP A 39 -4.55 2.13 -27.39
C TRP A 39 -5.92 1.77 -26.80
N GLN A 40 -6.98 1.78 -27.59
CA GLN A 40 -8.32 1.44 -27.13
C GLN A 40 -8.45 -0.02 -26.69
N LEU A 41 -7.85 -0.95 -27.42
CA LEU A 41 -7.81 -2.36 -27.04
C LEU A 41 -7.03 -2.57 -25.74
N TRP A 42 -5.89 -1.90 -25.60
CA TRP A 42 -5.10 -1.95 -24.37
C TRP A 42 -5.86 -1.39 -23.16
N GLN A 43 -6.53 -0.24 -23.31
CA GLN A 43 -7.38 0.34 -22.26
C GLN A 43 -8.50 -0.61 -21.85
N LYS A 44 -9.18 -1.22 -22.81
CA LYS A 44 -10.25 -2.18 -22.53
C LYS A 44 -9.72 -3.39 -21.76
N GLN A 45 -8.59 -3.95 -22.19
CA GLN A 45 -7.96 -5.09 -21.50
C GLN A 45 -7.57 -4.74 -20.04
N GLN A 46 -7.04 -3.53 -19.82
CA GLN A 46 -6.72 -3.05 -18.46
C GLN A 46 -7.99 -2.91 -17.60
N ALA A 47 -9.05 -2.32 -18.15
CA ALA A 47 -10.33 -2.17 -17.43
C ALA A 47 -10.95 -3.54 -17.09
N ASP A 48 -10.94 -4.49 -18.03
CA ASP A 48 -11.45 -5.85 -17.83
C ASP A 48 -10.62 -6.60 -16.76
N SER A 49 -9.31 -6.43 -16.77
CA SER A 49 -8.42 -7.03 -15.74
C SER A 49 -8.66 -6.44 -14.37
N GLN A 50 -8.83 -5.13 -14.26
CA GLN A 50 -9.16 -4.46 -13.01
C GLN A 50 -10.53 -4.90 -12.48
N ALA A 51 -11.53 -5.02 -13.35
CA ALA A 51 -12.87 -5.48 -12.98
C ALA A 51 -12.85 -6.92 -12.45
N ARG A 52 -12.07 -7.82 -13.09
CA ARG A 52 -11.89 -9.21 -12.62
C ARG A 52 -11.19 -9.26 -11.27
N ALA A 53 -10.11 -8.48 -11.09
CA ALA A 53 -9.41 -8.41 -9.81
C ALA A 53 -10.33 -7.87 -8.68
N ALA A 54 -11.17 -6.87 -8.98
CA ALA A 54 -12.14 -6.33 -8.04
C ALA A 54 -13.21 -7.37 -7.64
N ALA A 55 -13.76 -8.11 -8.62
CA ALA A 55 -14.74 -9.17 -8.36
C ALA A 55 -14.12 -10.30 -7.52
N LEU A 56 -12.89 -10.69 -7.84
CA LEU A 56 -12.17 -11.71 -7.06
C LEU A 56 -11.93 -11.25 -5.62
N TYR A 57 -11.58 -9.97 -5.43
CA TYR A 57 -11.42 -9.36 -4.11
C TYR A 57 -12.73 -9.36 -3.30
N GLN A 58 -13.85 -8.99 -3.92
CA GLN A 58 -15.17 -9.01 -3.27
C GLN A 58 -15.56 -10.42 -2.80
N ASN A 59 -15.35 -11.43 -3.66
CA ASN A 59 -15.62 -12.83 -3.30
C ASN A 59 -14.69 -13.29 -2.14
N MET A 60 -13.43 -12.89 -2.17
CA MET A 60 -12.46 -13.17 -1.10
C MET A 60 -12.89 -12.54 0.22
N GLU A 61 -13.29 -11.25 0.20
CA GLU A 61 -13.77 -10.54 1.38
C GLU A 61 -15.04 -11.18 1.96
N GLN A 62 -15.97 -11.57 1.11
CA GLN A 62 -17.18 -12.27 1.52
C GLN A 62 -16.84 -13.61 2.20
N ALA A 63 -15.95 -14.41 1.62
CA ALA A 63 -15.49 -15.66 2.23
C ALA A 63 -14.84 -15.43 3.60
N TYR A 64 -14.03 -14.37 3.73
CA TYR A 64 -13.43 -14.01 5.02
C TYR A 64 -14.46 -13.62 6.08
N LEU A 65 -15.47 -12.83 5.71
CA LEU A 65 -16.56 -12.45 6.62
C LEU A 65 -17.41 -13.64 7.05
N LEU A 66 -17.70 -14.57 6.15
CA LEU A 66 -18.41 -15.81 6.47
C LEU A 66 -17.59 -16.72 7.38
N ALA A 67 -16.27 -16.80 7.16
CA ALA A 67 -15.36 -17.54 8.04
C ALA A 67 -15.36 -17.03 9.49
N GLN A 68 -15.74 -15.77 9.73
CA GLN A 68 -15.82 -15.20 11.09
C GLN A 68 -17.15 -15.49 11.80
N LYS A 69 -18.23 -15.84 11.07
CA LYS A 69 -19.59 -15.90 11.60
C LYS A 69 -20.20 -17.30 11.65
N GLY A 70 -19.69 -18.26 10.85
CA GLY A 70 -20.25 -19.59 10.69
C GLY A 70 -19.94 -20.55 11.84
N GLU A 71 -20.48 -21.73 11.79
CA GLU A 71 -20.08 -22.85 12.64
C GLU A 71 -18.69 -23.36 12.26
N LYS A 72 -18.02 -24.13 13.14
CA LYS A 72 -16.59 -24.50 12.97
C LYS A 72 -16.27 -25.15 11.63
N GLU A 73 -17.17 -25.96 11.09
CA GLU A 73 -16.95 -26.67 9.83
C GLU A 73 -17.08 -25.71 8.62
N GLU A 74 -18.09 -24.85 8.65
CA GLU A 74 -18.27 -23.76 7.67
C GLU A 74 -17.13 -22.75 7.74
N GLN A 75 -16.68 -22.39 8.95
CA GLN A 75 -15.53 -21.48 9.13
C GLN A 75 -14.27 -22.01 8.43
N ALA A 76 -13.96 -23.31 8.60
CA ALA A 76 -12.80 -23.92 7.97
C ALA A 76 -12.89 -23.90 6.43
N GLN A 77 -14.08 -24.22 5.89
CA GLN A 77 -14.32 -24.20 4.44
C GLN A 77 -14.22 -22.77 3.86
N GLN A 78 -14.81 -21.79 4.53
CA GLN A 78 -14.76 -20.40 4.10
C GLN A 78 -13.34 -19.82 4.22
N LEU A 79 -12.59 -20.21 5.25
CA LEU A 79 -11.19 -19.82 5.40
C LEU A 79 -10.30 -20.41 4.29
N ALA A 80 -10.57 -21.66 3.87
CA ALA A 80 -9.88 -22.26 2.73
C ALA A 80 -10.21 -21.53 1.42
N THR A 81 -11.48 -21.18 1.20
CA THR A 81 -11.92 -20.38 0.05
C THR A 81 -11.27 -19.00 0.04
N PHE A 82 -11.28 -18.31 1.17
CA PHE A 82 -10.58 -17.02 1.34
C PHE A 82 -9.09 -17.13 0.98
N THR A 83 -8.40 -18.14 1.52
CA THR A 83 -6.97 -18.33 1.27
C THR A 83 -6.68 -18.62 -0.20
N HIS A 84 -7.52 -19.42 -0.85
CA HIS A 84 -7.40 -19.72 -2.28
C HIS A 84 -7.58 -18.47 -3.14
N LEU A 85 -8.66 -17.70 -2.92
CA LEU A 85 -8.94 -16.47 -3.66
C LEU A 85 -7.87 -15.38 -3.45
N ALA A 86 -7.37 -15.26 -2.22
CA ALA A 86 -6.25 -14.38 -1.91
C ALA A 86 -4.96 -14.78 -2.65
N GLY A 87 -4.70 -16.10 -2.73
CA GLY A 87 -3.60 -16.66 -3.53
C GLY A 87 -3.73 -16.32 -5.01
N GLN A 88 -4.92 -16.46 -5.60
CA GLN A 88 -5.20 -16.08 -6.98
C GLN A 88 -4.98 -14.58 -7.22
N LEU A 89 -5.44 -13.71 -6.32
CA LEU A 89 -5.18 -12.26 -6.44
C LEU A 89 -3.69 -11.94 -6.48
N LYS A 90 -2.89 -12.61 -5.64
CA LYS A 90 -1.45 -12.41 -5.59
C LYS A 90 -0.71 -12.96 -6.82
N SER A 91 -1.17 -14.08 -7.40
CA SER A 91 -0.54 -14.69 -8.57
C SER A 91 -0.93 -13.99 -9.87
N ASP A 92 -2.22 -13.71 -10.06
CA ASP A 92 -2.77 -13.27 -11.35
C ASP A 92 -2.77 -11.74 -11.49
N TYR A 93 -2.81 -11.02 -10.35
CA TYR A 93 -2.92 -9.56 -10.30
C TYR A 93 -1.91 -8.90 -9.34
N PRO A 94 -0.62 -9.27 -9.34
CA PRO A 94 0.35 -8.84 -8.31
C PRO A 94 0.58 -7.33 -8.27
N THR A 95 0.33 -6.62 -9.38
CA THR A 95 0.52 -5.17 -9.48
C THR A 95 -0.68 -4.35 -9.02
N TYR A 96 -1.84 -4.99 -8.80
CA TYR A 96 -3.04 -4.30 -8.35
C TYR A 96 -3.07 -4.15 -6.83
N GLY A 97 -3.69 -3.05 -6.35
CA GLY A 97 -3.89 -2.81 -4.91
C GLY A 97 -4.61 -3.95 -4.20
N TYR A 98 -5.54 -4.62 -4.88
CA TYR A 98 -6.29 -5.76 -4.36
C TYR A 98 -5.40 -6.92 -3.89
N ALA A 99 -4.30 -7.21 -4.59
CA ALA A 99 -3.35 -8.23 -4.18
C ALA A 99 -2.62 -7.86 -2.87
N ARG A 100 -2.27 -6.57 -2.68
CA ARG A 100 -1.69 -6.08 -1.43
C ARG A 100 -2.67 -6.17 -0.26
N PHE A 101 -3.94 -5.79 -0.49
CA PHE A 101 -4.99 -5.96 0.51
C PHE A 101 -5.21 -7.44 0.87
N ALA A 102 -5.21 -8.34 -0.13
CA ALA A 102 -5.31 -9.78 0.11
C ALA A 102 -4.15 -10.30 0.97
N ALA A 103 -2.92 -9.89 0.70
CA ALA A 103 -1.76 -10.26 1.51
C ALA A 103 -1.86 -9.72 2.95
N TRP A 104 -2.33 -8.49 3.15
CA TRP A 104 -2.57 -7.97 4.50
C TRP A 104 -3.67 -8.72 5.25
N MET A 105 -4.73 -9.17 4.57
CA MET A 105 -5.78 -9.98 5.18
C MET A 105 -5.27 -11.39 5.51
N LEU A 106 -4.44 -11.99 4.65
CA LEU A 106 -3.77 -13.26 4.95
C LEU A 106 -2.84 -13.13 6.16
N ALA A 107 -2.04 -12.06 6.23
CA ALA A 107 -1.20 -11.78 7.38
C ALA A 107 -2.01 -11.67 8.68
N LYS A 108 -3.14 -10.92 8.65
CA LYS A 108 -4.05 -10.84 9.79
C LYS A 108 -4.60 -12.21 10.19
N ALA A 109 -5.10 -12.99 9.25
CA ALA A 109 -5.63 -14.32 9.51
C ALA A 109 -4.56 -15.28 10.06
N ALA A 110 -3.30 -15.10 9.67
CA ALA A 110 -2.18 -15.85 10.22
C ALA A 110 -1.86 -15.44 11.67
N VAL A 111 -1.87 -14.13 11.97
CA VAL A 111 -1.71 -13.62 13.36
C VAL A 111 -2.81 -14.15 14.27
N ASP A 112 -4.07 -14.15 13.82
CA ASP A 112 -5.22 -14.65 14.59
C ASP A 112 -5.04 -16.13 14.97
N ARG A 113 -4.27 -16.91 14.18
CA ARG A 113 -3.89 -18.30 14.44
C ARG A 113 -2.54 -18.45 15.13
N GLN A 114 -1.88 -17.37 15.49
CA GLN A 114 -0.53 -17.32 16.06
C GLN A 114 0.56 -17.88 15.12
N ASP A 115 0.27 -17.97 13.81
CA ASP A 115 1.25 -18.33 12.78
C ASP A 115 2.01 -17.07 12.32
N TYR A 116 2.92 -16.65 13.19
CA TYR A 116 3.68 -15.40 12.97
C TYR A 116 4.61 -15.50 11.75
N GLN A 117 5.07 -16.71 11.42
CA GLN A 117 5.93 -16.93 10.27
C GLN A 117 5.17 -16.75 8.95
N ALA A 118 3.96 -17.27 8.87
CA ALA A 118 3.09 -17.06 7.71
C ALA A 118 2.71 -15.56 7.60
N ALA A 119 2.40 -14.89 8.71
CA ALA A 119 2.10 -13.47 8.72
C ALA A 119 3.27 -12.63 8.19
N GLU A 120 4.49 -12.94 8.61
CA GLU A 120 5.72 -12.27 8.16
C GLU A 120 5.90 -12.41 6.64
N LYS A 121 5.78 -13.62 6.10
CA LYS A 121 5.86 -13.88 4.65
C LYS A 121 4.88 -13.04 3.83
N GLU A 122 3.65 -12.90 4.33
CA GLU A 122 2.63 -12.11 3.63
C GLU A 122 2.96 -10.61 3.63
N LEU A 123 3.47 -10.08 4.74
CA LEU A 123 3.89 -8.68 4.83
C LEU A 123 5.14 -8.40 3.97
N GLU A 124 6.10 -9.32 3.96
CA GLU A 124 7.28 -9.25 3.09
C GLU A 124 6.90 -9.34 1.62
N TRP A 125 5.90 -10.17 1.27
CA TRP A 125 5.37 -10.23 -0.09
C TRP A 125 4.87 -8.85 -0.55
N VAL A 126 4.15 -8.11 0.31
CA VAL A 126 3.72 -6.74 -0.02
C VAL A 126 4.92 -5.84 -0.28
N LEU A 127 5.97 -5.90 0.57
CA LEU A 127 7.18 -5.10 0.40
C LEU A 127 7.93 -5.42 -0.90
N ALA A 128 7.89 -6.67 -1.35
CA ALA A 128 8.49 -7.10 -2.61
C ALA A 128 7.66 -6.69 -3.84
N HIS A 129 6.35 -6.37 -3.67
CA HIS A 129 5.42 -6.06 -4.75
C HIS A 129 4.82 -4.64 -4.63
N LEU A 130 5.64 -3.67 -4.19
CA LEU A 130 5.23 -2.27 -4.04
C LEU A 130 4.98 -1.53 -5.35
N GLY A 131 4.91 -2.21 -6.48
CA GLY A 131 4.66 -1.61 -7.79
C GLY A 131 5.82 -0.70 -8.24
N MET A 132 6.46 -1.03 -9.35
CA MET A 132 7.35 -0.13 -10.07
C MET A 132 6.49 0.82 -10.90
N GLY A 133 5.85 1.79 -10.25
CA GLY A 133 5.00 2.76 -10.93
C GLY A 133 5.47 4.18 -10.71
N TRP A 134 5.25 5.01 -11.71
CA TRP A 134 5.29 6.47 -11.67
C TRP A 134 4.39 7.08 -10.59
N MET A 135 3.48 6.31 -9.97
CA MET A 135 2.69 6.64 -8.78
C MET A 135 3.48 6.27 -7.51
N LYS A 136 4.55 7.02 -7.23
CA LYS A 136 5.42 6.80 -6.06
C LYS A 136 4.67 6.82 -4.71
N GLY A 137 3.52 7.49 -4.62
CA GLY A 137 2.77 7.65 -3.37
C GLY A 137 2.15 6.35 -2.82
N GLU A 138 1.57 5.50 -3.68
CA GLU A 138 0.93 4.25 -3.21
C GLU A 138 1.94 3.21 -2.70
N GLY A 139 3.16 3.20 -3.27
CA GLY A 139 4.22 2.31 -2.82
C GLY A 139 4.72 2.67 -1.42
N THR A 140 4.92 3.96 -1.13
CA THR A 140 5.39 4.44 0.18
C THR A 140 4.36 4.16 1.27
N LEU A 141 3.07 4.42 1.01
CA LEU A 141 1.98 4.12 1.91
C LEU A 141 1.91 2.62 2.26
N SER A 142 1.93 1.76 1.24
CA SER A 142 1.88 0.30 1.42
C SER A 142 3.11 -0.22 2.15
N ALA A 143 4.29 0.37 1.89
CA ALA A 143 5.52 0.04 2.60
C ALA A 143 5.42 0.41 4.08
N ALA A 144 4.98 1.64 4.40
CA ALA A 144 4.84 2.10 5.78
C ALA A 144 3.87 1.22 6.58
N ILE A 145 2.69 0.91 6.02
CA ILE A 145 1.71 0.01 6.66
C ILE A 145 2.32 -1.37 6.92
N SER A 146 3.00 -1.95 5.93
CA SER A 146 3.58 -3.29 6.08
C SER A 146 4.71 -3.32 7.11
N ARG A 147 5.56 -2.29 7.15
CA ARG A 147 6.63 -2.17 8.13
C ARG A 147 6.12 -1.97 9.55
N LEU A 148 5.08 -1.16 9.74
CA LEU A 148 4.42 -1.01 11.04
C LEU A 148 3.83 -2.34 11.53
N ARG A 149 3.18 -3.10 10.65
CA ARG A 149 2.65 -4.43 10.97
C ARG A 149 3.75 -5.45 11.26
N LEU A 150 4.88 -5.41 10.52
CA LEU A 150 6.06 -6.22 10.82
C LEU A 150 6.64 -5.87 12.19
N ALA A 151 6.75 -4.58 12.52
CA ALA A 151 7.23 -4.16 13.83
C ALA A 151 6.32 -4.66 14.96
N GLN A 152 5.00 -4.58 14.80
CA GLN A 152 4.02 -5.15 15.74
C GLN A 152 4.19 -6.66 15.89
N LEU A 153 4.39 -7.37 14.78
CA LEU A 153 4.61 -8.81 14.74
C LEU A 153 5.90 -9.18 15.49
N LYS A 154 7.00 -8.45 15.25
CA LYS A 154 8.28 -8.63 15.93
C LYS A 154 8.18 -8.31 17.44
N LEU A 155 7.42 -7.28 17.81
CA LEU A 155 7.12 -6.95 19.19
C LEU A 155 6.38 -8.11 19.90
N ALA A 156 5.35 -8.67 19.27
CA ALA A 156 4.61 -9.82 19.80
C ALA A 156 5.51 -11.05 20.02
N GLN A 157 6.53 -11.21 19.20
CA GLN A 157 7.55 -12.26 19.33
C GLN A 157 8.70 -11.89 20.29
N LYS A 158 8.65 -10.73 20.93
CA LYS A 158 9.71 -10.18 21.80
C LYS A 158 11.06 -9.95 21.08
N GLN A 159 11.01 -9.79 19.75
CA GLN A 159 12.17 -9.48 18.91
C GLN A 159 12.33 -7.95 18.79
N PHE A 160 12.68 -7.31 19.91
CA PHE A 160 12.62 -5.84 20.04
C PHE A 160 13.52 -5.09 19.04
N ASP A 161 14.76 -5.56 18.85
CA ASP A 161 15.69 -4.92 17.92
C ASP A 161 15.22 -5.06 16.47
N ALA A 162 14.65 -6.20 16.10
CA ALA A 162 14.06 -6.41 14.78
C ALA A 162 12.81 -5.52 14.59
N ALA A 163 12.01 -5.30 15.64
CA ALA A 163 10.87 -4.38 15.58
C ALA A 163 11.35 -2.94 15.34
N LEU A 164 12.35 -2.47 16.07
CA LEU A 164 12.94 -1.13 15.90
C LEU A 164 13.52 -0.95 14.49
N ALA A 165 14.22 -1.96 13.96
CA ALA A 165 14.76 -1.92 12.61
C ALA A 165 13.66 -1.78 11.54
N GLN A 166 12.46 -2.35 11.73
CA GLN A 166 11.34 -2.10 10.82
C GLN A 166 10.80 -0.68 10.92
N LEU A 167 10.75 -0.11 12.14
CA LEU A 167 10.31 1.26 12.36
C LEU A 167 11.27 2.30 11.74
N ASP A 168 12.58 2.04 11.77
CA ASP A 168 13.59 2.91 11.15
C ASP A 168 13.41 3.05 9.63
N LEU A 169 12.71 2.12 9.00
CA LEU A 169 12.43 2.10 7.58
C LEU A 169 11.06 2.73 7.22
N VAL A 170 10.29 3.22 8.20
CA VAL A 170 9.05 3.96 7.95
C VAL A 170 9.42 5.39 7.59
N SER A 171 9.25 5.77 6.32
CA SER A 171 9.65 7.07 5.78
C SER A 171 8.48 7.98 5.40
N ASP A 172 7.24 7.52 5.54
CA ASP A 172 6.05 8.29 5.19
C ASP A 172 5.58 9.10 6.40
N GLY A 173 5.63 10.45 6.29
CA GLY A 173 5.25 11.38 7.36
C GLY A 173 3.80 11.23 7.85
N ALA A 174 2.91 10.67 7.03
CA ALA A 174 1.53 10.35 7.45
C ALA A 174 1.47 9.33 8.58
N PHE A 175 2.54 8.56 8.82
CA PHE A 175 2.64 7.55 9.88
C PHE A 175 3.56 7.95 11.04
N GLU A 176 4.03 9.19 11.08
CA GLU A 176 4.97 9.64 12.12
C GLU A 176 4.45 9.41 13.54
N VAL A 177 3.18 9.75 13.81
CA VAL A 177 2.55 9.52 15.12
C VAL A 177 2.54 8.04 15.44
N ARG A 178 2.07 7.20 14.49
CA ARG A 178 1.93 5.77 14.72
C ARG A 178 3.27 5.06 14.85
N GLU A 179 4.27 5.49 14.09
CA GLU A 179 5.65 5.00 14.20
C GLU A 179 6.22 5.33 15.59
N ALA A 180 6.09 6.59 16.02
CA ALA A 180 6.61 7.03 17.32
C ALA A 180 5.91 6.33 18.51
N GLU A 181 4.58 6.17 18.46
CA GLU A 181 3.85 5.39 19.46
C GLU A 181 4.34 3.94 19.56
N LEU A 182 4.42 3.25 18.39
CA LEU A 182 4.85 1.85 18.37
C LEU A 182 6.31 1.71 18.81
N ARG A 183 7.17 2.67 18.47
CA ARG A 183 8.55 2.72 18.97
C ARG A 183 8.58 2.82 20.49
N GLY A 184 7.73 3.66 21.07
CA GLY A 184 7.57 3.74 22.52
C GLY A 184 7.14 2.40 23.13
N ASP A 185 6.14 1.74 22.52
CA ASP A 185 5.65 0.42 22.97
C ASP A 185 6.77 -0.64 22.92
N VAL A 186 7.59 -0.66 21.87
CA VAL A 186 8.73 -1.58 21.73
C VAL A 186 9.79 -1.30 22.79
N LEU A 187 10.15 -0.03 23.01
CA LEU A 187 11.15 0.37 23.99
C LEU A 187 10.70 0.08 25.43
N MET A 188 9.42 0.30 25.75
CA MET A 188 8.83 -0.10 27.02
C MET A 188 8.94 -1.61 27.24
N ALA A 189 8.59 -2.41 26.25
CA ALA A 189 8.67 -3.88 26.32
C ALA A 189 10.14 -4.37 26.43
N LYS A 190 11.09 -3.63 25.85
CA LYS A 190 12.53 -3.88 25.95
C LYS A 190 13.10 -3.48 27.33
N GLY A 191 12.39 -2.65 28.10
CA GLY A 191 12.85 -2.11 29.40
C GLY A 191 13.58 -0.77 29.29
N ASP A 192 13.59 -0.15 28.11
CA ASP A 192 14.17 1.19 27.89
C ASP A 192 13.10 2.28 28.12
N ALA A 193 12.85 2.57 29.39
CA ALA A 193 11.88 3.60 29.80
C ALA A 193 12.27 5.00 29.29
N ALA A 194 13.57 5.32 29.27
CA ALA A 194 14.04 6.63 28.82
C ALA A 194 13.81 6.83 27.31
N GLY A 195 14.13 5.82 26.50
CA GLY A 195 13.84 5.81 25.08
C GLY A 195 12.34 5.87 24.80
N ALA A 196 11.52 5.16 25.58
CA ALA A 196 10.07 5.18 25.44
C ALA A 196 9.48 6.57 25.73
N VAL A 197 9.95 7.26 26.77
CA VAL A 197 9.54 8.66 27.06
C VAL A 197 9.83 9.57 25.88
N ALA A 198 11.02 9.45 25.27
CA ALA A 198 11.35 10.26 24.09
C ALA A 198 10.43 9.96 22.90
N ALA A 199 10.14 8.68 22.66
CA ALA A 199 9.28 8.25 21.55
C ALA A 199 7.82 8.70 21.72
N TYR A 200 7.22 8.52 22.90
CA TYR A 200 5.85 8.98 23.17
C TYR A 200 5.74 10.52 23.16
N THR A 201 6.77 11.22 23.63
CA THR A 201 6.81 12.69 23.55
C THR A 201 6.81 13.16 22.10
N ARG A 202 7.57 12.49 21.22
CA ARG A 202 7.54 12.77 19.77
C ARG A 202 6.16 12.49 19.17
N ALA A 203 5.53 11.37 19.53
CA ALA A 203 4.18 11.05 19.09
C ALA A 203 3.18 12.17 19.46
N LEU A 204 3.20 12.62 20.74
CA LEU A 204 2.32 13.67 21.23
C LEU A 204 2.57 15.03 20.58
N ALA A 205 3.82 15.32 20.21
CA ALA A 205 4.16 16.56 19.52
C ALA A 205 3.59 16.61 18.09
N ALA A 206 3.49 15.45 17.44
CA ALA A 206 2.92 15.31 16.09
C ALA A 206 1.40 15.06 16.09
N THR A 207 0.79 14.72 17.24
CA THR A 207 -0.64 14.44 17.36
C THR A 207 -1.44 15.72 17.53
N ALA A 208 -2.55 15.87 16.81
CA ALA A 208 -3.47 16.99 16.98
C ALA A 208 -4.05 17.04 18.40
N VAL A 209 -4.37 18.25 18.87
CA VAL A 209 -4.81 18.45 20.27
C VAL A 209 -6.16 17.78 20.55
N ASP A 210 -7.01 17.68 19.52
CA ASP A 210 -8.36 17.11 19.56
C ASP A 210 -8.41 15.64 19.10
N ASP A 211 -7.26 15.00 18.88
CA ASP A 211 -7.20 13.57 18.52
C ASP A 211 -7.70 12.70 19.69
N PRO A 212 -8.72 11.86 19.48
CA PRO A 212 -9.27 11.01 20.53
C PRO A 212 -8.27 10.00 21.09
N LEU A 213 -7.20 9.67 20.39
CA LEU A 213 -6.16 8.72 20.83
C LEU A 213 -5.06 9.41 21.65
N ARG A 214 -5.02 10.76 21.67
CA ARG A 214 -4.01 11.53 22.38
C ARG A 214 -3.92 11.13 23.87
N GLY A 215 -5.07 10.99 24.54
CA GLY A 215 -5.13 10.61 25.96
C GLY A 215 -4.50 9.25 26.25
N LEU A 216 -4.61 8.29 25.33
CA LEU A 216 -3.96 6.99 25.47
C LEU A 216 -2.43 7.11 25.43
N THR A 217 -1.91 7.93 24.51
CA THR A 217 -0.46 8.16 24.40
C THR A 217 0.08 8.93 25.60
N GLU A 218 -0.69 9.87 26.17
CA GLU A 218 -0.36 10.56 27.43
C GLU A 218 -0.26 9.58 28.60
N MET A 219 -1.21 8.65 28.73
CA MET A 219 -1.16 7.58 29.76
C MET A 219 0.09 6.69 29.60
N LYS A 220 0.44 6.31 28.36
CA LYS A 220 1.65 5.53 28.08
C LYS A 220 2.93 6.31 28.44
N LEU A 221 2.96 7.60 28.13
CA LEU A 221 4.08 8.48 28.50
C LEU A 221 4.25 8.56 30.02
N ASP A 222 3.16 8.69 30.78
CA ASP A 222 3.23 8.77 32.23
C ASP A 222 3.65 7.44 32.86
N ASP A 223 3.20 6.30 32.33
CA ASP A 223 3.73 4.98 32.73
C ASP A 223 5.23 4.88 32.46
N ALA A 224 5.70 5.30 31.30
CA ALA A 224 7.12 5.30 30.95
C ALA A 224 7.95 6.19 31.93
N LYS A 225 7.47 7.38 32.22
CA LYS A 225 8.11 8.28 33.22
C LYS A 225 8.17 7.66 34.61
N SER A 226 7.12 6.94 35.03
CA SER A 226 7.08 6.28 36.35
C SER A 226 8.13 5.20 36.52
N ARG A 227 8.61 4.61 35.42
CA ARG A 227 9.65 3.56 35.39
C ARG A 227 11.06 4.10 35.23
N LEU A 228 11.24 5.41 35.11
CA LEU A 228 12.59 6.01 35.14
C LEU A 228 13.24 5.82 36.51
N PRO A 229 14.57 5.64 36.57
CA PRO A 229 15.30 5.62 37.83
C PRO A 229 15.03 6.92 38.57
N LYS A 230 14.57 6.82 39.82
CA LYS A 230 14.44 7.99 40.70
C LYS A 230 15.83 8.56 40.92
N THR A 231 16.11 9.74 40.35
CA THR A 231 17.31 10.50 40.67
C THR A 231 17.23 10.87 42.13
N ASN A 232 18.04 10.23 42.98
CA ASN A 232 18.24 10.64 44.38
C ASN A 232 18.88 12.03 44.39
N THR A 233 18.05 13.07 44.33
CA THR A 233 18.48 14.46 44.47
C THR A 233 18.35 14.89 45.95
N GLU A 234 18.43 13.94 46.90
CA GLU A 234 18.50 14.24 48.33
C GLU A 234 19.73 13.57 48.94
N GLN A 235 20.90 14.06 48.58
CA GLN A 235 22.07 14.03 49.43
C GLN A 235 22.79 15.36 49.33
N LYS A 236 22.35 16.33 50.11
CA LYS A 236 23.19 17.43 50.52
C LYS A 236 23.15 17.53 52.05
N PRO A 237 24.27 17.37 52.70
CA PRO A 237 24.41 17.54 54.16
C PRO A 237 24.17 18.99 54.58
#